data_e070da8d29551e68581902786c17ec82
#
_entry.id   e070da8d29551e68581902786c17ec82
#
_cell.length_a   1.000
_cell.length_b   1.000
_cell.length_c   1.000
_cell.angle_alpha   90.00
_cell.angle_beta   90.00
_cell.angle_gamma   90.00
#
_symmetry.space_group_name_H-M   'P 1'
#
loop_
_entity.id
_entity.type
_entity.pdbx_description
1 polymer ?
#
loop_
_entity_poly.entity_id
_entity_poly.type
_entity_poly.pdbx_seq_one_letter_code
_entity_poly.pdbx_strand_id
1 'polypeptide(L)'
;MAPLLLVIFLIPFIAISLLVFVAFTSVPAVIRHLTQQANYAQLYEAHGGSLFGSLGYTLFSILICMAVMFITFPIWWIPPMVSVIPPLVWGWLTMRLMSYDVLARHATEEERIALVEAHRWPLLTMGVISGLLGALPTFFWATSALAFVFFPFISFIALWIYSLIFIFAALWFGHYLLSALKIYRLANGVDIHVN
;
A
#
# COMPACT_ATOMS: atom_id res chain seq x y z
N MET A 1 -14.65 28.68 21.57
CA MET A 1 -14.76 28.27 20.15
C MET A 1 -13.40 27.92 19.55
N ALA A 2 -12.36 28.77 19.67
CA ALA A 2 -11.02 28.51 19.10
C ALA A 2 -10.36 27.18 19.50
N PRO A 3 -10.35 26.74 20.78
CA PRO A 3 -9.72 25.47 21.14
C PRO A 3 -10.40 24.26 20.49
N LEU A 4 -11.69 24.28 20.30
CA LEU A 4 -12.46 23.19 19.73
C LEU A 4 -12.20 23.05 18.22
N LEU A 5 -12.09 24.16 17.52
CA LEU A 5 -11.69 24.18 16.11
C LEU A 5 -10.25 23.67 15.93
N LEU A 6 -9.35 24.05 16.82
CA LEU A 6 -7.95 23.61 16.79
C LEU A 6 -7.85 22.10 16.98
N VAL A 7 -8.63 21.52 17.90
CA VAL A 7 -8.69 20.06 18.11
C VAL A 7 -9.25 19.34 16.88
N ILE A 8 -10.33 19.85 16.28
CA ILE A 8 -10.95 19.27 15.08
C ILE A 8 -9.98 19.25 13.89
N PHE A 9 -9.15 20.30 13.73
CA PHE A 9 -8.13 20.35 12.69
C PHE A 9 -6.90 19.48 13.00
N LEU A 10 -6.54 19.35 14.28
CA LEU A 10 -5.34 18.63 14.68
C LEU A 10 -5.51 17.10 14.59
N ILE A 11 -6.72 16.58 14.85
CA ILE A 11 -7.00 15.15 14.83
C ILE A 11 -6.68 14.49 13.48
N PRO A 12 -7.19 14.96 12.33
CA PRO A 12 -6.85 14.35 11.04
C PRO A 12 -5.36 14.47 10.71
N PHE A 13 -4.71 15.55 11.14
CA PHE A 13 -3.27 15.71 10.94
C PHE A 13 -2.45 14.68 11.74
N ILE A 14 -2.82 14.45 13.00
CA ILE A 14 -2.21 13.43 13.85
C ILE A 14 -2.47 12.04 13.26
N ALA A 15 -3.69 11.75 12.84
CA ALA A 15 -4.05 10.46 12.25
C ALA A 15 -3.24 10.17 10.98
N ILE A 16 -3.13 11.14 10.07
CA ILE A 16 -2.33 11.02 8.85
C ILE A 16 -0.86 10.81 9.19
N SER A 17 -0.31 11.60 10.12
CA SER A 17 1.09 11.47 10.55
C SER A 17 1.38 10.10 11.14
N LEU A 18 0.45 9.55 11.92
CA LEU A 18 0.58 8.23 12.54
C LEU A 18 0.49 7.11 11.50
N LEU A 19 -0.41 7.23 10.51
CA LEU A 19 -0.49 6.28 9.40
C LEU A 19 0.78 6.31 8.54
N VAL A 20 1.31 7.49 8.24
CA VAL A 20 2.58 7.65 7.52
C VAL A 20 3.72 7.02 8.32
N PHE A 21 3.78 7.24 9.63
CA PHE A 21 4.78 6.63 10.50
C PHE A 21 4.68 5.10 10.52
N VAL A 22 3.46 4.56 10.63
CA VAL A 22 3.22 3.10 10.57
C VAL A 22 3.65 2.55 9.22
N ALA A 23 3.32 3.22 8.11
CA ALA A 23 3.74 2.81 6.78
C ALA A 23 5.27 2.77 6.66
N PHE A 24 5.95 3.82 7.10
CA PHE A 24 7.40 3.95 7.00
C PHE A 24 8.17 2.92 7.86
N THR A 25 7.60 2.51 8.99
CA THR A 25 8.24 1.54 9.90
C THR A 25 7.84 0.10 9.59
N SER A 26 6.57 -0.14 9.22
CA SER A 26 6.05 -1.50 9.07
C SER A 26 6.53 -2.19 7.80
N VAL A 27 6.57 -1.49 6.65
CA VAL A 27 7.01 -2.11 5.38
C VAL A 27 8.45 -2.62 5.45
N PRO A 28 9.44 -1.81 5.87
CA PRO A 28 10.82 -2.30 6.01
C PRO A 28 10.95 -3.43 7.04
N ALA A 29 10.18 -3.36 8.15
CA ALA A 29 10.22 -4.40 9.19
C ALA A 29 9.67 -5.73 8.67
N VAL A 30 8.54 -5.68 7.95
CA VAL A 30 7.91 -6.86 7.32
C VAL A 30 8.84 -7.49 6.30
N ILE A 31 9.41 -6.69 5.39
CA ILE A 31 10.33 -7.18 4.36
C ILE A 31 11.57 -7.81 5.00
N ARG A 32 12.16 -7.15 6.01
CA ARG A 32 13.30 -7.70 6.74
C ARG A 32 12.96 -9.02 7.42
N HIS A 33 11.77 -9.14 8.00
CA HIS A 33 11.32 -10.39 8.61
C HIS A 33 11.14 -11.50 7.58
N LEU A 34 10.55 -11.19 6.42
CA LEU A 34 10.39 -12.16 5.34
C LEU A 34 11.74 -12.62 4.77
N THR A 35 12.68 -11.72 4.55
CA THR A 35 14.00 -12.05 4.01
C THR A 35 14.90 -12.81 4.99
N GLN A 36 14.61 -12.77 6.30
CA GLN A 36 15.28 -13.63 7.28
C GLN A 36 14.77 -15.07 7.26
N GLN A 37 13.63 -15.35 6.61
CA GLN A 37 13.16 -16.72 6.45
C GLN A 37 14.07 -17.48 5.47
N ALA A 38 14.33 -18.75 5.76
CA ALA A 38 15.23 -19.62 4.97
C ALA A 38 14.91 -19.64 3.46
N ASN A 39 13.64 -19.43 3.09
CA ASN A 39 13.20 -19.42 1.69
C ASN A 39 13.68 -18.20 0.89
N TYR A 40 13.96 -17.07 1.56
CA TYR A 40 14.32 -15.79 0.95
C TYR A 40 15.71 -15.27 1.39
N ALA A 41 16.35 -15.94 2.37
CA ALA A 41 17.67 -15.55 2.89
C ALA A 41 18.77 -15.54 1.82
N GLN A 42 18.55 -16.22 0.72
CA GLN A 42 19.48 -16.32 -0.40
C GLN A 42 19.25 -15.26 -1.49
N LEU A 43 18.21 -14.41 -1.35
CA LEU A 43 17.95 -13.38 -2.34
C LEU A 43 18.95 -12.24 -2.18
N TYR A 44 19.79 -12.05 -3.19
CA TYR A 44 20.73 -10.93 -3.30
C TYR A 44 20.00 -9.58 -3.22
N GLU A 45 20.54 -8.65 -2.41
CA GLU A 45 20.05 -7.27 -2.34
C GLU A 45 20.62 -6.45 -3.50
N ALA A 46 19.82 -6.20 -4.52
CA ALA A 46 20.25 -5.50 -5.74
C ALA A 46 20.17 -3.96 -5.62
N HIS A 47 19.66 -3.40 -4.52
CA HIS A 47 19.57 -1.95 -4.25
C HIS A 47 19.04 -1.12 -5.45
N GLY A 48 18.08 -1.64 -6.22
CA GLY A 48 17.52 -0.96 -7.39
C GLY A 48 16.61 0.25 -7.08
N GLY A 49 16.40 0.59 -5.81
CA GLY A 49 15.60 1.73 -5.38
C GLY A 49 16.33 2.63 -4.38
N SER A 50 16.21 3.95 -4.57
CA SER A 50 16.65 4.96 -3.60
C SER A 50 15.44 5.50 -2.81
N LEU A 51 15.66 6.04 -1.61
CA LEU A 51 14.61 6.69 -0.82
C LEU A 51 13.98 7.87 -1.59
N PHE A 52 14.80 8.66 -2.28
CA PHE A 52 14.32 9.76 -3.13
C PHE A 52 13.56 9.25 -4.35
N GLY A 53 14.00 8.15 -4.95
CA GLY A 53 13.28 7.47 -6.04
C GLY A 53 11.92 6.95 -5.58
N SER A 54 11.83 6.37 -4.39
CA SER A 54 10.57 5.93 -3.79
C SER A 54 9.61 7.09 -3.58
N LEU A 55 10.07 8.20 -2.99
CA LEU A 55 9.25 9.39 -2.79
C LEU A 55 8.77 9.97 -4.12
N GLY A 56 9.64 10.09 -5.11
CA GLY A 56 9.28 10.59 -6.45
C GLY A 56 8.25 9.69 -7.14
N TYR A 57 8.46 8.37 -7.09
CA TYR A 57 7.54 7.40 -7.66
C TYR A 57 6.17 7.41 -6.96
N THR A 58 6.18 7.52 -5.63
CA THR A 58 4.97 7.64 -4.81
C THR A 58 4.19 8.90 -5.16
N LEU A 59 4.86 10.05 -5.18
CA LEU A 59 4.23 11.32 -5.50
C LEU A 59 3.64 11.33 -6.91
N PHE A 60 4.39 10.82 -7.89
CA PHE A 60 3.92 10.70 -9.27
C PHE A 60 2.71 9.77 -9.37
N SER A 61 2.72 8.64 -8.66
CA SER A 61 1.60 7.69 -8.65
C SER A 61 0.34 8.29 -8.00
N ILE A 62 0.51 9.06 -6.92
CA ILE A 62 -0.58 9.80 -6.27
C ILE A 62 -1.15 10.86 -7.22
N LEU A 63 -0.32 11.62 -7.92
CA LEU A 63 -0.78 12.61 -8.90
C LEU A 63 -1.60 11.98 -10.02
N ILE A 64 -1.15 10.84 -10.56
CA ILE A 64 -1.93 10.09 -11.57
C ILE A 64 -3.26 9.63 -10.97
N CYS A 65 -3.23 9.06 -9.77
CA CYS A 65 -4.45 8.61 -9.08
C CYS A 65 -5.45 9.76 -8.92
N MET A 66 -5.00 10.91 -8.42
CA MET A 66 -5.82 12.11 -8.26
C MET A 66 -6.38 12.62 -9.60
N ALA A 67 -5.56 12.64 -10.65
CA ALA A 67 -6.00 13.03 -11.98
C ALA A 67 -7.08 12.09 -12.53
N VAL A 68 -6.90 10.78 -12.39
CA VAL A 68 -7.89 9.78 -12.83
C VAL A 68 -9.18 9.93 -12.02
N MET A 69 -9.10 10.10 -10.70
CA MET A 69 -10.26 10.33 -9.84
C MET A 69 -11.03 11.60 -10.25
N PHE A 70 -10.31 12.68 -10.56
CA PHE A 70 -10.90 13.93 -10.99
C PHE A 70 -11.58 13.82 -12.37
N ILE A 71 -10.91 13.18 -13.34
CA ILE A 71 -11.46 12.96 -14.69
C ILE A 71 -12.69 12.04 -14.66
N THR A 72 -12.66 11.02 -13.80
CA THR A 72 -13.77 10.07 -13.68
C THR A 72 -14.91 10.58 -12.79
N PHE A 73 -14.73 11.68 -12.07
CA PHE A 73 -15.73 12.24 -11.16
C PHE A 73 -17.12 12.44 -11.81
N PRO A 74 -17.26 12.96 -13.04
CA PRO A 74 -18.58 13.09 -13.68
C PRO A 74 -19.30 11.75 -13.89
N ILE A 75 -18.54 10.66 -14.06
CA ILE A 75 -19.08 9.32 -14.31
C ILE A 75 -19.67 8.71 -13.02
N TRP A 76 -19.30 9.23 -11.86
CA TRP A 76 -19.80 8.74 -10.55
C TRP A 76 -21.30 9.03 -10.32
N TRP A 77 -21.89 9.91 -11.10
CA TRP A 77 -23.35 10.11 -11.10
C TRP A 77 -24.12 8.87 -11.57
N ILE A 78 -23.44 7.93 -12.21
CA ILE A 78 -24.00 6.62 -12.56
C ILE A 78 -23.76 5.67 -11.38
N PRO A 79 -24.81 5.24 -10.63
CA PRO A 79 -24.66 4.50 -9.38
C PRO A 79 -23.71 3.29 -9.41
N PRO A 80 -23.71 2.41 -10.44
CA PRO A 80 -22.77 1.29 -10.47
C PRO A 80 -21.28 1.75 -10.63
N MET A 81 -21.03 2.89 -11.26
CA MET A 81 -19.66 3.34 -11.55
C MET A 81 -18.94 3.84 -10.29
N VAL A 82 -19.66 4.47 -9.35
CA VAL A 82 -19.08 4.90 -8.08
C VAL A 82 -18.63 3.72 -7.21
N SER A 83 -19.21 2.56 -7.38
CA SER A 83 -18.83 1.36 -6.65
C SER A 83 -17.65 0.62 -7.26
N VAL A 84 -17.33 0.87 -8.52
CA VAL A 84 -16.29 0.14 -9.28
C VAL A 84 -15.03 1.00 -9.47
N ILE A 85 -15.19 2.24 -9.92
CA ILE A 85 -14.04 3.08 -10.30
C ILE A 85 -13.12 3.40 -9.12
N PRO A 86 -13.60 3.96 -7.99
CA PRO A 86 -12.74 4.29 -6.88
C PRO A 86 -11.95 3.09 -6.32
N PRO A 87 -12.56 1.93 -6.04
CA PRO A 87 -11.81 0.75 -5.58
C PRO A 87 -10.73 0.28 -6.56
N LEU A 88 -10.98 0.35 -7.87
CA LEU A 88 -9.99 -0.01 -8.87
C LEU A 88 -8.82 0.97 -8.89
N VAL A 89 -9.09 2.27 -8.83
CA VAL A 89 -8.06 3.31 -8.84
C VAL A 89 -7.21 3.25 -7.56
N TRP A 90 -7.84 3.08 -6.40
CA TRP A 90 -7.13 2.87 -5.13
C TRP A 90 -6.35 1.55 -5.13
N GLY A 91 -6.92 0.48 -5.65
CA GLY A 91 -6.26 -0.80 -5.79
C GLY A 91 -5.03 -0.72 -6.68
N TRP A 92 -5.13 0.01 -7.80
CA TRP A 92 -3.99 0.27 -8.67
C TRP A 92 -2.90 1.09 -7.97
N LEU A 93 -3.26 2.11 -7.19
CA LEU A 93 -2.30 2.89 -6.41
C LEU A 93 -1.62 2.00 -5.36
N THR A 94 -2.38 1.21 -4.61
CA THR A 94 -1.85 0.27 -3.62
C THR A 94 -0.89 -0.74 -4.26
N MET A 95 -1.28 -1.32 -5.40
CA MET A 95 -0.42 -2.20 -6.18
C MET A 95 0.91 -1.54 -6.52
N ARG A 96 0.89 -0.32 -7.04
CA ARG A 96 2.12 0.38 -7.44
C ARG A 96 3.03 0.68 -6.25
N LEU A 97 2.47 1.19 -5.17
CA LEU A 97 3.24 1.57 -3.99
C LEU A 97 3.85 0.34 -3.30
N MET A 98 3.03 -0.67 -3.03
CA MET A 98 3.49 -1.89 -2.36
C MET A 98 4.51 -2.67 -3.20
N SER A 99 4.28 -2.77 -4.52
CA SER A 99 5.24 -3.44 -5.40
C SER A 99 6.58 -2.71 -5.46
N TYR A 100 6.57 -1.38 -5.47
CA TYR A 100 7.79 -0.60 -5.43
C TYR A 100 8.53 -0.82 -4.10
N ASP A 101 7.85 -0.66 -2.98
CA ASP A 101 8.47 -0.73 -1.65
C ASP A 101 9.06 -2.12 -1.35
N VAL A 102 8.36 -3.18 -1.76
CA VAL A 102 8.82 -4.56 -1.58
C VAL A 102 10.06 -4.85 -2.43
N LEU A 103 10.06 -4.44 -3.69
CA LEU A 103 11.12 -4.78 -4.65
C LEU A 103 12.30 -3.79 -4.62
N ALA A 104 12.16 -2.61 -4.04
CA ALA A 104 13.16 -1.54 -4.07
C ALA A 104 14.55 -1.96 -3.56
N ARG A 105 14.61 -2.87 -2.59
CA ARG A 105 15.89 -3.36 -2.01
C ARG A 105 16.41 -4.63 -2.67
N HIS A 106 15.53 -5.46 -3.23
CA HIS A 106 15.86 -6.82 -3.64
C HIS A 106 15.92 -7.02 -5.14
N ALA A 107 15.29 -6.14 -5.93
CA ALA A 107 15.25 -6.24 -7.38
C ALA A 107 15.95 -5.05 -8.05
N THR A 108 16.52 -5.29 -9.23
CA THR A 108 16.94 -4.22 -10.12
C THR A 108 15.71 -3.51 -10.69
N GLU A 109 15.89 -2.34 -11.29
CA GLU A 109 14.79 -1.62 -11.92
C GLU A 109 14.15 -2.42 -13.05
N GLU A 110 14.97 -3.09 -13.85
CA GLU A 110 14.52 -3.94 -14.95
C GLU A 110 13.72 -5.15 -14.47
N GLU A 111 14.23 -5.86 -13.44
CA GLU A 111 13.54 -6.98 -12.80
C GLU A 111 12.18 -6.55 -12.23
N ARG A 112 12.13 -5.38 -11.58
CA ARG A 112 10.92 -4.83 -10.99
C ARG A 112 9.86 -4.54 -12.05
N ILE A 113 10.24 -3.88 -13.15
CA ILE A 113 9.31 -3.56 -14.24
C ILE A 113 8.79 -4.85 -14.86
N ALA A 114 9.67 -5.79 -15.19
CA ALA A 114 9.30 -7.09 -15.78
C ALA A 114 8.35 -7.89 -14.88
N LEU A 115 8.62 -7.94 -13.57
CA LEU A 115 7.78 -8.66 -12.62
C LEU A 115 6.39 -8.03 -12.46
N VAL A 116 6.33 -6.71 -12.33
CA VAL A 116 5.05 -5.99 -12.18
C VAL A 116 4.21 -6.11 -13.45
N GLU A 117 4.83 -6.08 -14.63
CA GLU A 117 4.14 -6.25 -15.89
C GLU A 117 3.63 -7.69 -16.07
N ALA A 118 4.46 -8.68 -15.81
CA ALA A 118 4.09 -10.09 -15.91
C ALA A 118 2.95 -10.48 -14.94
N HIS A 119 2.93 -9.89 -13.74
CA HIS A 119 1.98 -10.22 -12.67
C HIS A 119 0.95 -9.10 -12.41
N ARG A 120 0.71 -8.22 -13.38
CA ARG A 120 -0.16 -7.04 -13.23
C ARG A 120 -1.57 -7.37 -12.70
N TRP A 121 -2.19 -8.44 -13.18
CA TRP A 121 -3.55 -8.81 -12.80
C TRP A 121 -3.64 -9.35 -11.36
N PRO A 122 -2.83 -10.34 -10.95
CA PRO A 122 -2.77 -10.76 -9.55
C PRO A 122 -2.45 -9.62 -8.59
N LEU A 123 -1.48 -8.77 -8.93
CA LEU A 123 -1.10 -7.63 -8.10
C LEU A 123 -2.22 -6.59 -8.00
N LEU A 124 -2.95 -6.34 -9.09
CA LEU A 124 -4.11 -5.45 -9.07
C LEU A 124 -5.24 -5.99 -8.20
N THR A 125 -5.55 -7.30 -8.29
CA THR A 125 -6.57 -7.91 -7.43
C THR A 125 -6.17 -7.84 -5.95
N MET A 126 -4.91 -8.10 -5.62
CA MET A 126 -4.39 -7.93 -4.26
C MET A 126 -4.53 -6.48 -3.79
N GLY A 127 -4.20 -5.52 -4.64
CA GLY A 127 -4.34 -4.08 -4.36
C GLY A 127 -5.79 -3.68 -4.11
N VAL A 128 -6.72 -4.14 -4.94
CA VAL A 128 -8.17 -3.87 -4.79
C VAL A 128 -8.70 -4.47 -3.49
N ILE A 129 -8.36 -5.73 -3.21
CA ILE A 129 -8.79 -6.39 -1.97
C ILE A 129 -8.23 -5.65 -0.74
N SER A 130 -6.94 -5.31 -0.75
CA SER A 130 -6.32 -4.55 0.34
C SER A 130 -6.95 -3.16 0.51
N GLY A 131 -7.26 -2.48 -0.61
CA GLY A 131 -7.94 -1.19 -0.61
C GLY A 131 -9.36 -1.27 -0.05
N LEU A 132 -10.13 -2.29 -0.44
CA LEU A 132 -11.48 -2.54 0.09
C LEU A 132 -11.46 -2.87 1.59
N LEU A 133 -10.51 -3.68 2.03
CA LEU A 133 -10.31 -3.93 3.47
C LEU A 133 -10.01 -2.63 4.23
N GLY A 134 -9.16 -1.77 3.65
CA GLY A 134 -8.87 -0.44 4.19
C GLY A 134 -10.09 0.49 4.23
N ALA A 135 -11.08 0.30 3.39
CA ALA A 135 -12.31 1.10 3.40
C ALA A 135 -13.31 0.69 4.50
N LEU A 136 -13.20 -0.53 5.05
CA LEU A 136 -14.13 -1.04 6.06
C LEU A 136 -14.28 -0.14 7.29
N PRO A 137 -13.19 0.33 7.95
CA PRO A 137 -13.32 1.23 9.10
C PRO A 137 -14.01 2.55 8.74
N THR A 138 -13.76 3.08 7.54
CA THR A 138 -14.39 4.31 7.05
C THR A 138 -15.90 4.14 6.85
N PHE A 139 -16.30 2.98 6.33
CA PHE A 139 -17.73 2.66 6.15
C PHE A 139 -18.48 2.59 7.49
N PHE A 140 -17.87 1.96 8.50
CA PHE A 140 -18.41 1.95 9.86
C PHE A 140 -18.56 3.36 10.44
N TRP A 141 -17.61 4.22 10.16
CA TRP A 141 -17.63 5.61 10.58
C TRP A 141 -18.77 6.40 9.95
N ALA A 142 -18.96 6.27 8.64
CA ALA A 142 -19.94 7.03 7.89
C ALA A 142 -21.40 6.63 8.23
N THR A 143 -21.63 5.40 8.68
CA THR A 143 -22.96 4.85 8.91
C THR A 143 -23.44 4.91 10.38
N SER A 144 -22.57 5.24 11.33
CA SER A 144 -22.89 5.19 12.74
C SER A 144 -23.05 6.56 13.37
N ALA A 145 -24.27 6.92 13.76
CA ALA A 145 -24.54 8.12 14.56
C ALA A 145 -23.85 8.07 15.94
N LEU A 146 -23.63 6.86 16.49
CA LEU A 146 -22.88 6.63 17.72
C LEU A 146 -21.40 6.97 17.58
N ALA A 147 -20.85 6.97 16.36
CA ALA A 147 -19.48 7.34 16.08
C ALA A 147 -19.17 8.78 16.53
N PHE A 148 -20.17 9.66 16.51
CA PHE A 148 -19.99 11.05 16.95
C PHE A 148 -19.79 11.16 18.47
N VAL A 149 -20.50 10.35 19.25
CA VAL A 149 -20.40 10.34 20.73
C VAL A 149 -19.13 9.66 21.20
N PHE A 150 -18.75 8.56 20.56
CA PHE A 150 -17.58 7.74 20.92
C PHE A 150 -16.37 8.00 20.03
N PHE A 151 -16.32 9.16 19.38
CA PHE A 151 -15.29 9.55 18.41
C PHE A 151 -13.85 9.18 18.81
N PRO A 152 -13.34 9.50 20.02
CA PRO A 152 -11.96 9.19 20.36
C PRO A 152 -11.66 7.68 20.39
N PHE A 153 -12.59 6.90 20.95
CA PHE A 153 -12.43 5.45 21.08
C PHE A 153 -12.53 4.75 19.73
N ILE A 154 -13.51 5.13 18.92
CA ILE A 154 -13.70 4.57 17.57
C ILE A 154 -12.51 4.93 16.67
N SER A 155 -11.97 6.15 16.76
CA SER A 155 -10.79 6.56 16.01
C SER A 155 -9.56 5.74 16.38
N PHE A 156 -9.36 5.45 17.65
CA PHE A 156 -8.25 4.61 18.12
C PHE A 156 -8.37 3.18 17.59
N ILE A 157 -9.56 2.58 17.67
CA ILE A 157 -9.82 1.25 17.13
C ILE A 157 -9.64 1.22 15.60
N ALA A 158 -10.16 2.25 14.91
CA ALA A 158 -10.00 2.37 13.46
C ALA A 158 -8.53 2.43 13.04
N LEU A 159 -7.71 3.25 13.71
CA LEU A 159 -6.27 3.33 13.46
C LEU A 159 -5.58 1.98 13.68
N TRP A 160 -5.98 1.24 14.69
CA TRP A 160 -5.44 -0.08 14.97
C TRP A 160 -5.79 -1.07 13.85
N ILE A 161 -7.05 -1.08 13.41
CA ILE A 161 -7.51 -1.90 12.28
C ILE A 161 -6.78 -1.52 10.98
N TYR A 162 -6.62 -0.22 10.69
CA TYR A 162 -5.84 0.24 9.54
C TYR A 162 -4.40 -0.26 9.56
N SER A 163 -3.76 -0.21 10.73
CA SER A 163 -2.38 -0.71 10.90
C SER A 163 -2.29 -2.20 10.63
N LEU A 164 -3.24 -3.00 11.12
CA LEU A 164 -3.30 -4.44 10.87
C LEU A 164 -3.50 -4.77 9.40
N ILE A 165 -4.44 -4.07 8.73
CA ILE A 165 -4.71 -4.25 7.30
C ILE A 165 -3.48 -3.89 6.48
N PHE A 166 -2.79 -2.81 6.85
CA PHE A 166 -1.57 -2.38 6.18
C PHE A 166 -0.44 -3.41 6.31
N ILE A 167 -0.20 -3.93 7.52
CA ILE A 167 0.79 -4.99 7.77
C ILE A 167 0.44 -6.26 6.99
N PHE A 168 -0.84 -6.65 7.00
CA PHE A 168 -1.33 -7.78 6.22
C PHE A 168 -1.07 -7.60 4.72
N ALA A 169 -1.39 -6.43 4.17
CA ALA A 169 -1.13 -6.11 2.77
C ALA A 169 0.38 -6.18 2.45
N ALA A 170 1.23 -5.60 3.30
CA ALA A 170 2.68 -5.64 3.14
C ALA A 170 3.24 -7.06 3.17
N LEU A 171 2.75 -7.93 4.08
CA LEU A 171 3.11 -9.35 4.13
C LEU A 171 2.66 -10.08 2.88
N TRP A 172 1.44 -9.87 2.43
CA TRP A 172 0.88 -10.54 1.26
C TRP A 172 1.64 -10.16 -0.02
N PHE A 173 1.81 -8.86 -0.28
CA PHE A 173 2.62 -8.39 -1.41
C PHE A 173 4.07 -8.84 -1.30
N GLY A 174 4.67 -8.75 -0.10
CA GLY A 174 6.04 -9.16 0.16
C GLY A 174 6.27 -10.63 -0.18
N HIS A 175 5.43 -11.50 0.34
CA HIS A 175 5.54 -12.95 0.10
C HIS A 175 5.37 -13.29 -1.39
N TYR A 176 4.36 -12.71 -2.03
CA TYR A 176 4.08 -12.95 -3.46
C TYR A 176 5.24 -12.47 -4.35
N LEU A 177 5.68 -11.22 -4.19
CA LEU A 177 6.69 -10.62 -5.06
C LEU A 177 8.09 -11.21 -4.84
N LEU A 178 8.47 -11.53 -3.59
CA LEU A 178 9.77 -12.19 -3.33
C LEU A 178 9.77 -13.61 -3.89
N SER A 179 8.65 -14.33 -3.83
CA SER A 179 8.52 -15.63 -4.49
C SER A 179 8.65 -15.53 -6.00
N ALA A 180 7.97 -14.55 -6.61
CA ALA A 180 8.03 -14.29 -8.03
C ALA A 180 9.44 -13.88 -8.49
N LEU A 181 10.14 -13.05 -7.71
CA LEU A 181 11.52 -12.65 -7.98
C LEU A 181 12.48 -13.84 -7.94
N LYS A 182 12.30 -14.73 -6.95
CA LYS A 182 13.10 -15.97 -6.85
C LYS A 182 12.93 -16.84 -8.07
N ILE A 183 11.69 -17.07 -8.50
CA ILE A 183 11.38 -17.89 -9.70
C ILE A 183 11.95 -17.21 -10.95
N TYR A 184 11.79 -15.91 -11.09
CA TYR A 184 12.31 -15.15 -12.22
C TYR A 184 13.82 -15.26 -12.35
N ARG A 185 14.59 -15.13 -11.25
CA ARG A 185 16.04 -15.27 -11.27
C ARG A 185 16.49 -16.69 -11.59
N LEU A 186 15.83 -17.69 -11.02
CA LEU A 186 16.09 -19.11 -11.35
C LEU A 186 15.87 -19.40 -12.83
N ALA A 187 14.80 -18.86 -13.42
CA ALA A 187 14.49 -19.07 -14.83
C ALA A 187 15.49 -18.37 -15.77
N ASN A 188 16.06 -17.24 -15.36
CA ASN A 188 17.03 -16.49 -16.16
C ASN A 188 18.51 -16.83 -15.84
N GLY A 189 18.77 -17.84 -15.01
CA GLY A 189 20.14 -18.26 -14.66
C GLY A 189 20.94 -17.20 -13.89
N VAL A 190 20.25 -16.26 -13.23
CA VAL A 190 20.89 -15.26 -12.38
C VAL A 190 21.24 -15.91 -11.05
N ASP A 191 22.52 -15.80 -10.64
CA ASP A 191 22.98 -16.32 -9.36
C ASP A 191 22.15 -15.76 -8.20
N ILE A 192 21.51 -16.67 -7.46
CA ILE A 192 20.72 -16.33 -6.28
C ILE A 192 21.62 -16.18 -5.05
N HIS A 193 22.82 -16.75 -5.12
CA HIS A 193 23.76 -16.80 -4.00
C HIS A 193 24.64 -15.55 -3.95
N VAL A 194 24.69 -14.92 -2.78
CA VAL A 194 25.74 -13.97 -2.43
C VAL A 194 27.00 -14.80 -2.14
N ASN A 195 28.08 -14.57 -2.90
CA ASN A 195 29.42 -14.98 -2.50
C ASN A 195 29.87 -14.20 -1.28
#